data_eda9f852fb7bb9afa23f01690cdd727e
#
_entry.id   eda9f852fb7bb9afa23f01690cdd727e
#
_cell.length_a   1.000
_cell.length_b   1.000
_cell.length_c   1.000
_cell.angle_alpha   90.00
_cell.angle_beta   90.00
_cell.angle_gamma   90.00
#
_symmetry.space_group_name_H-M   'P 1'
#
loop_
_entity.id
_entity.type
_entity.pdbx_description
1 polymer ?
#
loop_
_entity_poly.entity_id
_entity_poly.type
_entity_poly.pdbx_seq_one_letter_code
_entity_poly.pdbx_strand_id
1 'polypeptide(L)'
;MNVRAFSTMSPEDLRDVRALFLRQAAAETAHDIEVMDSILARPPAGQPDPVNFVARAYTFWGREAVLDHFRAVFAGTWQFEPDEDAMRVIPLGPDTAHLYAPTRITAGAAGQPAATFQFLVNEIAIRTADGWRISAIVPVPTK
;
A
#
# COMPACT_ATOMS: atom_id res chain seq x y z
N MET A 1 14.81 -29.34 -22.45
CA MET A 1 14.86 -28.49 -21.25
C MET A 1 13.47 -27.99 -20.94
N ASN A 2 12.93 -28.40 -19.82
CA ASN A 2 11.60 -27.90 -19.39
C ASN A 2 11.74 -26.50 -18.84
N VAL A 3 11.33 -25.52 -19.65
CA VAL A 3 11.11 -24.19 -19.10
C VAL A 3 9.84 -24.30 -18.23
N ARG A 4 9.98 -24.23 -16.92
CA ARG A 4 8.81 -24.12 -16.07
C ARG A 4 8.05 -22.89 -16.50
N ALA A 5 6.77 -23.08 -16.82
CA ALA A 5 5.88 -21.95 -16.99
C ALA A 5 6.00 -21.06 -15.77
N PHE A 6 6.08 -19.74 -15.98
CA PHE A 6 6.12 -18.78 -14.90
C PHE A 6 4.87 -18.94 -14.03
N SER A 7 5.04 -19.33 -12.76
CA SER A 7 3.90 -19.50 -11.86
C SER A 7 3.24 -18.15 -11.62
N THR A 8 1.95 -18.10 -11.84
CA THR A 8 1.14 -16.91 -11.63
C THR A 8 0.28 -17.06 -10.38
N MET A 9 -0.28 -15.96 -9.93
CA MET A 9 -1.23 -15.94 -8.83
C MET A 9 -2.54 -16.59 -9.27
N SER A 10 -3.23 -17.27 -8.35
CA SER A 10 -4.57 -17.78 -8.58
C SER A 10 -5.59 -16.64 -8.66
N PRO A 11 -6.79 -16.89 -9.22
CA PRO A 11 -7.88 -15.90 -9.14
C PRO A 11 -8.23 -15.48 -7.72
N GLU A 12 -8.14 -16.41 -6.77
CA GLU A 12 -8.34 -16.10 -5.34
C GLU A 12 -7.27 -15.14 -4.82
N ASP A 13 -6.01 -15.38 -5.14
CA ASP A 13 -4.92 -14.48 -4.76
C ASP A 13 -5.12 -13.07 -5.32
N LEU A 14 -5.55 -12.97 -6.56
CA LEU A 14 -5.83 -11.66 -7.19
C LEU A 14 -6.93 -10.91 -6.43
N ARG A 15 -7.99 -11.62 -6.03
CA ARG A 15 -9.05 -11.04 -5.20
C ARG A 15 -8.55 -10.62 -3.83
N ASP A 16 -7.71 -11.44 -3.19
CA ASP A 16 -7.17 -11.17 -1.87
C ASP A 16 -6.27 -9.93 -1.88
N VAL A 17 -5.43 -9.79 -2.90
CA VAL A 17 -4.56 -8.64 -3.05
C VAL A 17 -5.38 -7.36 -3.30
N ARG A 18 -6.41 -7.44 -4.14
CA ARG A 18 -7.32 -6.32 -4.36
C ARG A 18 -8.03 -5.92 -3.06
N ALA A 19 -8.55 -6.89 -2.33
CA ALA A 19 -9.23 -6.66 -1.06
C ALA A 19 -8.29 -6.05 -0.01
N LEU A 20 -7.04 -6.48 0.03
CA LEU A 20 -6.01 -5.93 0.91
C LEU A 20 -5.82 -4.42 0.66
N PHE A 21 -5.69 -4.02 -0.60
CA PHE A 21 -5.54 -2.60 -0.96
C PHE A 21 -6.78 -1.78 -0.59
N LEU A 22 -7.97 -2.30 -0.86
CA LEU A 22 -9.21 -1.60 -0.51
C LEU A 22 -9.40 -1.48 0.99
N ARG A 23 -8.95 -2.47 1.75
CA ARG A 23 -8.93 -2.41 3.22
C ARG A 23 -7.97 -1.32 3.71
N GLN A 24 -6.81 -1.21 3.08
CA GLN A 24 -5.88 -0.11 3.36
C GLN A 24 -6.52 1.24 3.08
N ALA A 25 -7.14 1.40 1.91
CA ALA A 25 -7.77 2.67 1.50
C ALA A 25 -8.86 3.09 2.50
N ALA A 26 -9.70 2.16 2.93
CA ALA A 26 -10.72 2.42 3.93
C ALA A 26 -10.11 2.81 5.29
N ALA A 27 -9.05 2.12 5.70
CA ALA A 27 -8.34 2.41 6.95
C ALA A 27 -7.66 3.79 6.93
N GLU A 28 -7.08 4.17 5.79
CA GLU A 28 -6.47 5.49 5.66
C GLU A 28 -7.51 6.60 5.80
N THR A 29 -8.64 6.48 5.13
CA THR A 29 -9.71 7.47 5.22
C THR A 29 -10.37 7.51 6.61
N ALA A 30 -10.47 6.36 7.27
CA ALA A 30 -10.99 6.27 8.63
C ALA A 30 -9.97 6.63 9.71
N HIS A 31 -8.70 6.86 9.34
CA HIS A 31 -7.58 7.10 10.25
C HIS A 31 -7.36 5.94 11.23
N ASP A 32 -7.57 4.72 10.75
CA ASP A 32 -7.48 3.50 11.56
C ASP A 32 -6.06 2.94 11.55
N ILE A 33 -5.25 3.38 12.48
CA ILE A 33 -3.85 2.96 12.56
C ILE A 33 -3.68 1.48 12.91
N GLU A 34 -4.61 0.89 13.63
CA GLU A 34 -4.55 -0.53 13.97
C GLU A 34 -4.74 -1.40 12.72
N VAL A 35 -5.67 -1.02 11.84
CA VAL A 35 -5.83 -1.72 10.57
C VAL A 35 -4.62 -1.48 9.67
N MET A 36 -4.06 -0.27 9.63
CA MET A 36 -2.81 -0.01 8.90
C MET A 36 -1.68 -0.92 9.38
N ASP A 37 -1.52 -1.08 10.70
CA ASP A 37 -0.55 -2.03 11.26
C ASP A 37 -0.80 -3.46 10.76
N SER A 38 -2.04 -3.87 10.67
CA SER A 38 -2.42 -5.23 10.26
C SER A 38 -2.20 -5.52 8.78
N ILE A 39 -2.21 -4.52 7.91
CA ILE A 39 -2.05 -4.72 6.46
C ILE A 39 -0.59 -4.65 5.99
N LEU A 40 0.29 -4.11 6.80
CA LEU A 40 1.72 -4.02 6.48
C LEU A 40 2.43 -5.33 6.81
N ALA A 41 3.37 -5.72 5.94
CA ALA A 41 4.11 -6.97 6.10
C ALA A 41 4.98 -6.95 7.37
N ARG A 42 5.14 -8.13 7.99
CA ARG A 42 6.07 -8.35 9.10
C ARG A 42 7.23 -9.21 8.61
N PRO A 43 8.47 -8.83 8.92
CA PRO A 43 9.59 -9.65 8.49
C PRO A 43 9.60 -11.00 9.21
N PRO A 44 10.00 -12.09 8.54
CA PRO A 44 10.33 -13.31 9.23
C PRO A 44 11.48 -13.06 10.22
N ALA A 45 11.57 -13.88 11.26
CA ALA A 45 12.63 -13.75 12.27
C ALA A 45 14.02 -13.70 11.60
N GLY A 46 14.82 -12.70 11.98
CA GLY A 46 16.17 -12.53 11.48
C GLY A 46 16.29 -11.96 10.07
N GLN A 47 15.17 -11.58 9.44
CA GLN A 47 15.18 -10.98 8.10
C GLN A 47 15.01 -9.48 8.17
N PRO A 48 15.50 -8.73 7.15
CA PRO A 48 15.25 -7.29 7.06
C PRO A 48 13.76 -6.97 6.98
N ASP A 49 13.39 -5.80 7.47
CA ASP A 49 12.03 -5.28 7.39
C ASP A 49 11.69 -4.95 5.92
N PRO A 50 10.63 -5.55 5.33
CA PRO A 50 10.30 -5.33 3.93
C PRO A 50 9.43 -4.09 3.68
N VAL A 51 9.03 -3.36 4.72
CA VAL A 51 8.10 -2.24 4.57
C VAL A 51 8.84 -0.94 4.28
N ASN A 52 8.36 -0.20 3.30
CA ASN A 52 8.89 1.11 2.96
C ASN A 52 7.82 1.98 2.31
N PHE A 53 8.06 3.29 2.36
CA PHE A 53 7.23 4.31 1.73
C PHE A 53 8.17 5.28 1.01
N VAL A 54 8.02 5.41 -0.30
CA VAL A 54 8.87 6.26 -1.13
C VAL A 54 7.99 7.27 -1.86
N ALA A 55 8.08 8.53 -1.47
CA ALA A 55 7.39 9.64 -2.09
C ALA A 55 8.40 10.64 -2.66
N ARG A 56 7.90 11.61 -3.42
CA ARG A 56 8.78 12.61 -4.03
C ARG A 56 9.56 13.43 -3.00
N ALA A 57 8.94 13.77 -1.88
CA ALA A 57 9.51 14.68 -0.89
C ALA A 57 10.20 13.95 0.27
N TYR A 58 9.89 12.68 0.51
CA TYR A 58 10.41 11.96 1.68
C TYR A 58 10.34 10.45 1.48
N THR A 59 11.16 9.74 2.25
CA THR A 59 11.17 8.28 2.29
C THR A 59 11.12 7.80 3.74
N PHE A 60 10.46 6.67 3.95
CA PHE A 60 10.41 6.01 5.26
C PHE A 60 10.77 4.53 5.08
N TRP A 61 11.69 4.04 5.88
CA TRP A 61 12.21 2.68 5.81
C TRP A 61 11.86 1.93 7.08
N GLY A 62 11.13 0.81 6.92
CA GLY A 62 10.67 -0.04 8.00
C GLY A 62 9.24 0.26 8.44
N ARG A 63 8.58 -0.75 9.04
CA ARG A 63 7.20 -0.69 9.50
C ARG A 63 6.93 0.49 10.42
N GLU A 64 7.77 0.66 11.44
CA GLU A 64 7.53 1.69 12.45
C GLU A 64 7.63 3.09 11.87
N ALA A 65 8.59 3.34 10.98
CA ALA A 65 8.71 4.63 10.31
C ALA A 65 7.49 4.91 9.43
N VAL A 66 6.98 3.90 8.72
CA VAL A 66 5.79 4.04 7.87
C VAL A 66 4.54 4.27 8.73
N LEU A 67 4.38 3.54 9.82
CA LEU A 67 3.26 3.75 10.75
C LEU A 67 3.31 5.13 11.40
N ASP A 68 4.49 5.61 11.79
CA ASP A 68 4.65 6.96 12.34
C ASP A 68 4.27 8.04 11.32
N HIS A 69 4.58 7.81 10.03
CA HIS A 69 4.12 8.69 8.96
C HIS A 69 2.59 8.76 8.91
N PHE A 70 1.92 7.61 8.96
CA PHE A 70 0.45 7.58 8.94
C PHE A 70 -0.14 8.21 10.22
N ARG A 71 0.45 7.97 11.39
CA ARG A 71 0.02 8.64 12.63
C ARG A 71 0.08 10.15 12.47
N ALA A 72 1.13 10.66 11.86
CA ALA A 72 1.30 12.10 11.63
C ALA A 72 0.23 12.66 10.68
N VAL A 73 -0.02 12.01 9.53
CA VAL A 73 -1.03 12.50 8.57
C VAL A 73 -2.45 12.32 9.10
N PHE A 74 -2.70 11.32 9.93
CA PHE A 74 -4.02 11.10 10.55
C PHE A 74 -4.36 12.14 11.63
N ALA A 75 -3.37 12.87 12.14
CA ALA A 75 -3.61 13.99 13.05
C ALA A 75 -4.23 15.21 12.35
N GLY A 76 -4.12 15.29 11.04
CA GLY A 76 -4.72 16.32 10.21
C GLY A 76 -5.87 15.80 9.35
N THR A 77 -6.07 16.43 8.19
CA THR A 77 -6.99 15.93 7.18
C THR A 77 -6.28 14.91 6.31
N TRP A 78 -6.88 13.75 6.16
CA TRP A 78 -6.37 12.70 5.27
C TRP A 78 -7.53 11.86 4.74
N GLN A 79 -7.70 11.85 3.40
CA GLN A 79 -8.64 10.99 2.71
C GLN A 79 -7.92 10.33 1.55
N PHE A 80 -8.15 9.04 1.36
CA PHE A 80 -7.48 8.22 0.35
C PHE A 80 -8.56 7.51 -0.45
N GLU A 81 -8.78 7.97 -1.68
CA GLU A 81 -9.92 7.56 -2.50
C GLU A 81 -9.43 6.99 -3.84
N PRO A 82 -9.14 5.67 -3.91
CA PRO A 82 -8.72 5.06 -5.17
C PRO A 82 -9.88 4.95 -6.15
N ASP A 83 -9.54 5.06 -7.44
CA ASP A 83 -10.44 4.72 -8.53
C ASP A 83 -10.42 3.19 -8.70
N GLU A 84 -11.41 2.52 -8.13
CA GLU A 84 -11.47 1.07 -8.12
C GLU A 84 -11.58 0.47 -9.53
N ASP A 85 -12.24 1.16 -10.47
CA ASP A 85 -12.41 0.67 -11.83
C ASP A 85 -11.09 0.69 -12.62
N ALA A 86 -10.16 1.55 -12.22
CA ALA A 86 -8.85 1.67 -12.85
C ALA A 86 -7.75 0.91 -12.12
N MET A 87 -8.07 0.26 -11.01
CA MET A 87 -7.09 -0.56 -10.27
C MET A 87 -6.54 -1.70 -11.12
N ARG A 88 -5.25 -1.96 -10.94
CA ARG A 88 -4.58 -3.11 -11.54
C ARG A 88 -3.85 -3.91 -10.49
N VAL A 89 -4.00 -5.23 -10.55
CA VAL A 89 -3.19 -6.19 -9.79
C VAL A 89 -2.36 -6.94 -10.81
N ILE A 90 -1.05 -6.76 -10.77
CA ILE A 90 -0.12 -7.30 -11.75
C ILE A 90 0.74 -8.36 -11.06
N PRO A 91 0.52 -9.66 -11.35
CA PRO A 91 1.35 -10.72 -10.77
C PRO A 91 2.82 -10.59 -11.17
N LEU A 92 3.71 -10.72 -10.19
CA LEU A 92 5.16 -10.76 -10.40
C LEU A 92 5.73 -12.13 -9.98
N GLY A 93 4.90 -13.14 -10.05
CA GLY A 93 5.16 -14.49 -9.59
C GLY A 93 4.06 -14.93 -8.63
N PRO A 94 4.19 -16.12 -8.00
CA PRO A 94 3.12 -16.65 -7.15
C PRO A 94 2.95 -15.91 -5.82
N ASP A 95 3.98 -15.20 -5.36
CA ASP A 95 4.03 -14.65 -4.01
C ASP A 95 4.24 -13.13 -3.96
N THR A 96 4.21 -12.46 -5.11
CA THR A 96 4.43 -11.01 -5.20
C THR A 96 3.52 -10.41 -6.26
N ALA A 97 2.95 -9.27 -5.98
CA ALA A 97 2.11 -8.53 -6.91
C ALA A 97 2.43 -7.03 -6.87
N HIS A 98 2.36 -6.41 -8.03
CA HIS A 98 2.35 -4.96 -8.17
C HIS A 98 0.89 -4.50 -8.19
N LEU A 99 0.54 -3.63 -7.27
CA LEU A 99 -0.73 -2.93 -7.21
C LEU A 99 -0.60 -1.53 -7.80
N TYR A 100 -1.58 -1.14 -8.59
CA TYR A 100 -1.64 0.20 -9.15
C TYR A 100 -3.06 0.73 -9.03
N ALA A 101 -3.19 1.98 -8.57
CA ALA A 101 -4.49 2.67 -8.57
C ALA A 101 -4.31 4.17 -8.70
N PRO A 102 -4.95 4.81 -9.69
CA PRO A 102 -5.13 6.27 -9.64
C PRO A 102 -5.92 6.60 -8.37
N THR A 103 -5.43 7.55 -7.58
CA THR A 103 -5.99 7.80 -6.25
C THR A 103 -6.06 9.29 -5.99
N ARG A 104 -7.23 9.74 -5.54
CA ARG A 104 -7.38 11.11 -5.06
C ARG A 104 -7.05 11.15 -3.58
N ILE A 105 -6.09 12.00 -3.22
CA ILE A 105 -5.69 12.17 -1.83
C ILE A 105 -5.99 13.60 -1.42
N THR A 106 -6.79 13.75 -0.37
CA THR A 106 -7.06 15.03 0.27
C THR A 106 -6.28 15.08 1.57
N ALA A 107 -5.40 16.07 1.69
CA ALA A 107 -4.46 16.14 2.81
C ALA A 107 -4.28 17.58 3.29
N GLY A 108 -4.05 17.73 4.58
CA GLY A 108 -3.72 19.00 5.21
C GLY A 108 -3.30 18.77 6.66
N ALA A 109 -2.33 19.55 7.13
CA ALA A 109 -1.93 19.52 8.52
C ALA A 109 -3.09 19.95 9.42
N ALA A 110 -3.07 19.55 10.69
CA ALA A 110 -4.09 19.92 11.66
C ALA A 110 -4.23 21.45 11.76
N GLY A 111 -5.48 21.94 11.63
CA GLY A 111 -5.77 23.37 11.70
C GLY A 111 -5.41 24.15 10.42
N GLN A 112 -4.94 23.48 9.38
CA GLN A 112 -4.59 24.08 8.10
C GLN A 112 -5.60 23.71 7.02
N PRO A 113 -5.74 24.52 5.94
CA PRO A 113 -6.58 24.16 4.80
C PRO A 113 -6.09 22.85 4.17
N ALA A 114 -7.05 21.99 3.78
CA ALA A 114 -6.74 20.77 3.04
C ALA A 114 -6.72 21.06 1.54
N ALA A 115 -5.93 20.29 0.80
CA ALA A 115 -5.90 20.30 -0.65
C ALA A 115 -6.04 18.90 -1.20
N THR A 116 -6.62 18.77 -2.39
CA THR A 116 -6.83 17.50 -3.05
C THR A 116 -5.89 17.37 -4.24
N PHE A 117 -5.20 16.25 -4.32
CA PHE A 117 -4.24 15.94 -5.37
C PHE A 117 -4.53 14.57 -5.95
N GLN A 118 -4.20 14.42 -7.24
CA GLN A 118 -4.25 13.14 -7.92
C GLN A 118 -2.88 12.50 -7.87
N PHE A 119 -2.86 11.22 -7.47
CA PHE A 119 -1.65 10.39 -7.44
C PHE A 119 -1.85 9.12 -8.25
N LEU A 120 -0.76 8.59 -8.77
CA LEU A 120 -0.70 7.23 -9.26
C LEU A 120 -0.04 6.40 -8.17
N VAL A 121 -0.85 5.74 -7.38
CA VAL A 121 -0.35 4.95 -6.24
C VAL A 121 0.09 3.59 -6.73
N ASN A 122 1.35 3.27 -6.46
CA ASN A 122 1.93 1.97 -6.74
C ASN A 122 2.30 1.30 -5.42
N GLU A 123 2.00 0.02 -5.30
CA GLU A 123 2.34 -0.75 -4.10
C GLU A 123 2.83 -2.12 -4.49
N ILE A 124 3.63 -2.72 -3.62
CA ILE A 124 4.04 -4.11 -3.74
C ILE A 124 3.37 -4.88 -2.61
N ALA A 125 2.62 -5.91 -2.98
CA ALA A 125 2.06 -6.87 -2.03
C ALA A 125 2.88 -8.15 -2.08
N ILE A 126 3.11 -8.75 -0.93
CA ILE A 126 3.84 -10.01 -0.80
C ILE A 126 3.04 -11.01 0.04
N ARG A 127 3.21 -12.30 -0.28
CA ARG A 127 2.66 -13.38 0.54
C ARG A 127 3.57 -13.58 1.75
N THR A 128 2.98 -13.54 2.94
CA THR A 128 3.69 -13.75 4.21
C THR A 128 3.04 -14.92 4.95
N ALA A 129 3.60 -15.27 6.10
CA ALA A 129 3.00 -16.27 6.99
C ALA A 129 1.58 -15.86 7.45
N ASP A 130 1.31 -14.54 7.46
CA ASP A 130 0.00 -13.99 7.84
C ASP A 130 -0.96 -13.81 6.65
N GLY A 131 -0.56 -14.22 5.46
CA GLY A 131 -1.26 -13.99 4.21
C GLY A 131 -0.66 -12.84 3.40
N TRP A 132 -1.44 -12.31 2.46
CA TRP A 132 -0.99 -11.17 1.65
C TRP A 132 -0.90 -9.89 2.49
N ARG A 133 0.23 -9.19 2.35
CA ARG A 133 0.49 -7.94 3.09
C ARG A 133 1.21 -6.94 2.19
N ILE A 134 1.13 -5.67 2.53
CA ILE A 134 1.79 -4.59 1.79
C ILE A 134 3.25 -4.46 2.25
N SER A 135 4.15 -4.43 1.29
CA SER A 135 5.58 -4.19 1.49
C SER A 135 5.95 -2.74 1.15
N ALA A 136 5.71 -2.30 -0.09
CA ALA A 136 6.11 -0.99 -0.55
C ALA A 136 4.91 -0.13 -0.93
N ILE A 137 4.98 1.16 -0.62
CA ILE A 137 4.00 2.17 -1.01
C ILE A 137 4.77 3.27 -1.74
N VAL A 138 4.41 3.50 -3.01
CA VAL A 138 5.11 4.47 -3.87
C VAL A 138 4.07 5.35 -4.58
N PRO A 139 3.62 6.43 -3.93
CA PRO A 139 2.69 7.38 -4.57
C PRO A 139 3.44 8.28 -5.53
N VAL A 140 3.01 8.30 -6.77
CA VAL A 140 3.59 9.15 -7.81
C VAL A 140 2.64 10.31 -8.06
N PRO A 141 3.04 11.56 -7.78
CA PRO A 141 2.18 12.71 -8.06
C PRO A 141 2.04 12.92 -9.56
N THR A 142 0.85 13.31 -10.00
CA THR A 142 0.58 13.56 -11.42
C THR A 142 1.04 14.95 -11.87
N LYS A 143 1.18 15.86 -10.95
CA LYS A 143 1.78 17.21 -11.18
C LYS A 143 2.17 17.87 -9.88
#